data_7b7726e4af886ea6f155e9ef25658edb
#
_entry.id   7b7726e4af886ea6f155e9ef25658edb
#
_cell.length_a   1.000
_cell.length_b   1.000
_cell.length_c   1.000
_cell.angle_alpha   90.00
_cell.angle_beta   90.00
_cell.angle_gamma   90.00
#
_symmetry.space_group_name_H-M   'P 1'
#
loop_
_entity.id
_entity.type
_entity.pdbx_description
1 polymer ?
#
loop_
_entity_poly.entity_id
_entity_poly.type
_entity_poly.pdbx_seq_one_letter_code
_entity_poly.pdbx_strand_id
1 'polypeptide(L)'
;MAIEATHNKILEYLKKHGSANTFRLSKHLGIDRIELIRLIDELAKKGLAKFKSGVVTGFKEDKKSATKILSDASSDKEFRFCNGLHIKNLHELLLAFETIEDDVYQFHANKEKNDFSNWVKDVFEDEELASNLRMKGREEVIGILNDRIDYLKQFNY
;
A
#
# COMPACT_ATOMS: atom_id res chain seq x y z
N MET A 1 19.62 6.73 -1.11
CA MET A 1 19.54 7.59 -2.32
C MET A 1 19.53 6.79 -3.62
N ALA A 2 20.52 5.95 -3.93
CA ALA A 2 20.54 5.18 -5.19
C ALA A 2 19.41 4.15 -5.31
N ILE A 3 19.06 3.45 -4.23
CA ILE A 3 17.98 2.45 -4.19
C ILE A 3 16.63 3.10 -4.42
N GLU A 4 16.37 4.22 -3.79
CA GLU A 4 15.12 4.98 -3.90
C GLU A 4 14.91 5.52 -5.33
N ALA A 5 15.97 6.02 -5.96
CA ALA A 5 15.92 6.42 -7.36
C ALA A 5 15.61 5.25 -8.31
N THR A 6 16.09 4.05 -8.00
CA THR A 6 15.81 2.84 -8.78
C THR A 6 14.39 2.34 -8.56
N HIS A 7 13.89 2.36 -7.34
CA HIS A 7 12.48 2.08 -7.05
C HIS A 7 11.55 2.98 -7.87
N ASN A 8 11.82 4.28 -7.90
CA ASN A 8 11.02 5.23 -8.68
C ASN A 8 11.05 4.92 -10.18
N LYS A 9 12.21 4.57 -10.75
CA LYS A 9 12.31 4.14 -12.16
C LYS A 9 11.49 2.89 -12.46
N ILE A 10 11.49 1.90 -11.54
CA ILE A 10 10.66 0.70 -11.67
C ILE A 10 9.18 1.10 -11.68
N LEU A 11 8.74 1.90 -10.73
CA LEU A 11 7.35 2.35 -10.62
C LEU A 11 6.90 3.18 -11.82
N GLU A 12 7.73 4.10 -12.31
CA GLU A 12 7.46 4.86 -13.53
C GLU A 12 7.29 3.97 -14.76
N TYR A 13 8.17 2.97 -14.91
CA TYR A 13 8.03 2.00 -15.98
C TYR A 13 6.71 1.23 -15.89
N LEU A 14 6.37 0.74 -14.70
CA LEU A 14 5.13 0.01 -14.47
C LEU A 14 3.89 0.88 -14.65
N LYS A 15 3.95 2.14 -14.25
CA LYS A 15 2.88 3.12 -14.49
C LYS A 15 2.61 3.29 -15.98
N LYS A 16 3.67 3.37 -16.79
CA LYS A 16 3.57 3.55 -18.25
C LYS A 16 3.10 2.29 -18.97
N HIS A 17 3.56 1.11 -18.57
CA HIS A 17 3.39 -0.16 -19.29
C HIS A 17 2.45 -1.17 -18.62
N GLY A 18 2.04 -0.91 -17.37
CA GLY A 18 1.18 -1.78 -16.56
C GLY A 18 1.90 -2.98 -15.96
N SER A 19 2.71 -3.69 -16.74
CA SER A 19 3.47 -4.85 -16.29
C SER A 19 4.77 -5.01 -17.06
N ALA A 20 5.71 -5.76 -16.51
CA ALA A 20 6.97 -6.09 -17.15
C ALA A 20 7.45 -7.50 -16.78
N ASN A 21 8.05 -8.18 -17.74
CA ASN A 21 8.88 -9.34 -17.46
C ASN A 21 10.21 -8.85 -16.84
N THR A 22 10.70 -9.51 -15.79
CA THR A 22 11.91 -9.11 -15.07
C THR A 22 13.15 -9.06 -15.95
N PHE A 23 13.24 -9.91 -16.97
CA PHE A 23 14.34 -9.89 -17.92
C PHE A 23 14.35 -8.61 -18.77
N ARG A 24 13.19 -8.22 -19.30
CA ARG A 24 13.07 -6.96 -20.07
C ARG A 24 13.33 -5.73 -19.22
N LEU A 25 12.80 -5.73 -18.00
CA LEU A 25 12.95 -4.61 -17.09
C LEU A 25 14.39 -4.44 -16.60
N SER A 26 15.10 -5.53 -16.31
CA SER A 26 16.54 -5.47 -15.95
C SER A 26 17.38 -4.89 -17.07
N LYS A 27 17.14 -5.30 -18.31
CA LYS A 27 17.82 -4.73 -19.50
C LYS A 27 17.49 -3.27 -19.71
N HIS A 28 16.24 -2.88 -19.56
CA HIS A 28 15.81 -1.49 -19.73
C HIS A 28 16.44 -0.56 -18.68
N LEU A 29 16.54 -1.02 -17.43
CA LEU A 29 17.09 -0.23 -16.33
C LEU A 29 18.63 -0.35 -16.20
N GLY A 30 19.25 -1.30 -16.91
CA GLY A 30 20.69 -1.54 -16.83
C GLY A 30 21.15 -2.09 -15.48
N ILE A 31 20.28 -2.84 -14.79
CA ILE A 31 20.58 -3.44 -13.48
C ILE A 31 20.54 -4.96 -13.56
N ASP A 32 21.33 -5.60 -12.71
CA ASP A 32 21.33 -7.05 -12.59
C ASP A 32 19.95 -7.60 -12.21
N ARG A 33 19.60 -8.75 -12.77
CA ARG A 33 18.28 -9.34 -12.56
C ARG A 33 18.02 -9.75 -11.12
N ILE A 34 19.05 -10.21 -10.40
CA ILE A 34 18.94 -10.61 -9.00
C ILE A 34 18.65 -9.37 -8.14
N GLU A 35 19.40 -8.30 -8.40
CA GLU A 35 19.18 -7.01 -7.73
C GLU A 35 17.79 -6.44 -8.05
N LEU A 36 17.36 -6.53 -9.31
CA LEU A 36 16.00 -6.13 -9.70
C LEU A 36 14.93 -6.90 -8.94
N ILE A 37 15.07 -8.22 -8.82
CA ILE A 37 14.10 -9.06 -8.10
C ILE A 37 14.04 -8.65 -6.62
N ARG A 38 15.18 -8.34 -6.00
CA ARG A 38 15.25 -7.85 -4.63
C ARG A 38 14.49 -6.53 -4.47
N LEU A 39 14.71 -5.57 -5.38
CA LEU A 39 14.02 -4.28 -5.36
C LEU A 39 12.51 -4.42 -5.61
N ILE A 40 12.11 -5.34 -6.48
CA ILE A 40 10.69 -5.65 -6.72
C ILE A 40 10.05 -6.28 -5.48
N ASP A 41 10.76 -7.18 -4.79
CA ASP A 41 10.28 -7.78 -3.54
C ASP A 41 10.07 -6.72 -2.45
N GLU A 42 10.98 -5.75 -2.34
CA GLU A 42 10.81 -4.60 -1.46
C GLU A 42 9.58 -3.76 -1.81
N LEU A 43 9.36 -3.49 -3.11
CA LEU A 43 8.17 -2.78 -3.58
C LEU A 43 6.89 -3.57 -3.33
N ALA A 44 6.94 -4.89 -3.49
CA ALA A 44 5.79 -5.76 -3.21
C ALA A 44 5.45 -5.79 -1.71
N LYS A 45 6.44 -5.84 -0.83
CA LYS A 45 6.27 -5.74 0.63
C LYS A 45 5.66 -4.40 1.05
N LYS A 46 5.99 -3.33 0.33
CA LYS A 46 5.39 -2.00 0.52
C LYS A 46 4.01 -1.84 -0.12
N GLY A 47 3.52 -2.86 -0.82
CA GLY A 47 2.24 -2.80 -1.53
C GLY A 47 2.25 -1.92 -2.78
N LEU A 48 3.41 -1.63 -3.35
CA LEU A 48 3.57 -0.76 -4.51
C LEU A 48 3.68 -1.51 -5.85
N ALA A 49 3.85 -2.82 -5.80
CA ALA A 49 3.88 -3.68 -6.98
C ALA A 49 3.46 -5.11 -6.61
N LYS A 50 3.06 -5.90 -7.62
CA LYS A 50 2.86 -7.34 -7.51
C LYS A 50 3.95 -8.07 -8.28
N PHE A 51 4.44 -9.16 -7.72
CA PHE A 51 5.39 -10.03 -8.40
C PHE A 51 4.89 -11.48 -8.38
N LYS A 52 4.68 -12.04 -9.56
CA LYS A 52 4.26 -13.44 -9.71
C LYS A 52 4.85 -14.02 -10.99
N SER A 53 5.44 -15.20 -10.89
CA SER A 53 5.94 -15.98 -12.04
C SER A 53 6.86 -15.19 -12.99
N GLY A 54 7.78 -14.39 -12.43
CA GLY A 54 8.74 -13.60 -13.21
C GLY A 54 8.17 -12.33 -13.86
N VAL A 55 6.91 -12.01 -13.59
CA VAL A 55 6.24 -10.80 -14.05
C VAL A 55 5.98 -9.87 -12.88
N VAL A 56 6.40 -8.64 -13.00
CA VAL A 56 6.06 -7.55 -12.08
C VAL A 56 4.91 -6.73 -12.68
N THR A 57 3.93 -6.44 -11.88
CA THR A 57 2.76 -5.62 -12.25
C THR A 57 2.67 -4.45 -11.30
N GLY A 58 2.61 -3.24 -11.85
CA GLY A 58 2.31 -2.05 -11.08
C GLY A 58 0.81 -1.92 -10.82
N PHE A 59 0.46 -1.06 -9.88
CA PHE A 59 -0.93 -0.67 -9.72
C PHE A 59 -1.34 0.19 -10.93
N LYS A 60 -2.48 -0.14 -11.53
CA LYS A 60 -3.12 0.72 -12.52
C LYS A 60 -3.98 1.77 -11.79
N GLU A 61 -3.30 2.60 -11.00
CA GLU A 61 -3.98 3.73 -10.40
C GLU A 61 -4.08 4.86 -11.42
N ASP A 62 -5.27 5.38 -11.58
CA ASP A 62 -5.50 6.65 -12.25
C ASP A 62 -5.83 7.74 -11.21
N LYS A 63 -5.89 8.97 -11.66
CA LYS A 63 -6.20 10.11 -10.78
C LYS A 63 -7.54 9.93 -10.05
N LYS A 64 -8.55 9.37 -10.71
CA LYS A 64 -9.89 9.16 -10.14
C LYS A 64 -9.85 8.13 -9.00
N SER A 65 -9.17 7.01 -9.23
CA SER A 65 -8.98 5.96 -8.21
C SER A 65 -8.18 6.48 -7.02
N ALA A 66 -7.05 7.14 -7.27
CA ALA A 66 -6.23 7.73 -6.21
C ALA A 66 -7.00 8.78 -5.38
N THR A 67 -7.76 9.65 -6.04
CA THR A 67 -8.60 10.64 -5.36
C THR A 67 -9.65 9.97 -4.48
N LYS A 68 -10.30 8.91 -4.96
CA LYS A 68 -11.28 8.14 -4.19
C LYS A 68 -10.65 7.51 -2.94
N ILE A 69 -9.51 6.84 -3.10
CA ILE A 69 -8.81 6.17 -2.00
C ILE A 69 -8.31 7.16 -0.94
N LEU A 70 -7.89 8.37 -1.35
CA LEU A 70 -7.42 9.43 -0.44
C LEU A 70 -8.54 10.30 0.14
N SER A 71 -9.79 10.10 -0.30
CA SER A 71 -10.94 10.90 0.17
C SER A 71 -11.44 10.46 1.55
N ASP A 72 -12.28 11.30 2.15
CA ASP A 72 -12.97 10.97 3.39
C ASP A 72 -14.10 9.95 3.13
N ALA A 73 -14.22 8.98 4.01
CA ALA A 73 -15.42 8.14 4.08
C ALA A 73 -16.63 8.95 4.51
N SER A 74 -17.80 8.58 4.04
CA SER A 74 -19.07 9.16 4.54
C SER A 74 -19.26 8.83 6.02
N SER A 75 -20.03 9.64 6.73
CA SER A 75 -20.20 9.53 8.19
C SER A 75 -20.74 8.16 8.65
N ASP A 76 -21.52 7.47 7.82
CA ASP A 76 -22.00 6.13 8.06
C ASP A 76 -20.96 5.02 7.82
N LYS A 77 -19.83 5.37 7.19
CA LYS A 77 -18.74 4.45 6.86
C LYS A 77 -17.41 4.76 7.56
N GLU A 78 -17.42 5.65 8.53
CA GLU A 78 -16.26 5.91 9.38
C GLU A 78 -15.84 4.64 10.14
N PHE A 79 -14.53 4.47 10.33
CA PHE A 79 -14.04 3.41 11.22
C PHE A 79 -14.19 3.84 12.68
N ARG A 80 -14.76 2.96 13.48
CA ARG A 80 -14.95 3.20 14.92
C ARG A 80 -14.09 2.24 15.73
N PHE A 81 -13.14 2.80 16.44
CA PHE A 81 -12.32 2.03 17.36
C PHE A 81 -13.10 1.67 18.63
N CYS A 82 -12.71 0.57 19.27
CA CYS A 82 -13.33 0.12 20.52
C CYS A 82 -13.18 1.11 21.69
N ASN A 83 -12.22 2.03 21.61
CA ASN A 83 -12.01 3.12 22.58
C ASN A 83 -12.84 4.37 22.29
N GLY A 84 -13.69 4.36 21.26
CA GLY A 84 -14.55 5.49 20.89
C GLY A 84 -13.94 6.46 19.87
N LEU A 85 -12.68 6.28 19.45
CA LEU A 85 -12.09 7.06 18.39
C LEU A 85 -12.77 6.75 17.04
N HIS A 86 -13.07 7.78 16.25
CA HIS A 86 -13.58 7.65 14.89
C HIS A 86 -12.58 8.23 13.90
N ILE A 87 -12.41 7.56 12.78
CA ILE A 87 -11.57 8.02 11.67
C ILE A 87 -12.33 7.87 10.34
N LYS A 88 -12.00 8.69 9.37
CA LYS A 88 -12.70 8.78 8.08
C LYS A 88 -11.82 8.63 6.85
N ASN A 89 -10.49 8.65 6.98
CA ASN A 89 -9.57 8.52 5.86
C ASN A 89 -8.28 7.79 6.24
N LEU A 90 -7.46 7.48 5.23
CA LEU A 90 -6.21 6.74 5.43
C LEU A 90 -5.16 7.52 6.24
N HIS A 91 -5.14 8.85 6.15
CA HIS A 91 -4.22 9.67 6.96
C HIS A 91 -4.56 9.57 8.45
N GLU A 92 -5.85 9.63 8.78
CA GLU A 92 -6.31 9.46 10.15
C GLU A 92 -6.05 8.04 10.66
N LEU A 93 -6.18 7.02 9.79
CA LEU A 93 -5.82 5.64 10.12
C LEU A 93 -4.32 5.53 10.45
N LEU A 94 -3.46 6.15 9.65
CA LEU A 94 -2.02 6.18 9.89
C LEU A 94 -1.69 6.83 11.25
N LEU A 95 -2.25 7.98 11.54
CA LEU A 95 -2.08 8.67 12.83
C LEU A 95 -2.61 7.83 14.00
N ALA A 96 -3.75 7.17 13.80
CA ALA A 96 -4.30 6.27 14.81
C ALA A 96 -3.34 5.12 15.11
N PHE A 97 -2.76 4.49 14.10
CA PHE A 97 -1.78 3.41 14.29
C PHE A 97 -0.51 3.85 15.06
N GLU A 98 -0.14 5.11 14.97
CA GLU A 98 0.99 5.67 15.70
C GLU A 98 0.66 5.99 17.17
N THR A 99 -0.61 6.17 17.51
CA THR A 99 -1.03 6.76 18.79
C THR A 99 -1.89 5.86 19.68
N ILE A 100 -2.61 4.87 19.12
CA ILE A 100 -3.47 3.99 19.92
C ILE A 100 -2.65 3.00 20.75
N GLU A 101 -3.23 2.54 21.85
CA GLU A 101 -2.65 1.48 22.67
C GLU A 101 -2.65 0.13 21.94
N ASP A 102 -1.72 -0.75 22.30
CA ASP A 102 -1.56 -2.06 21.64
C ASP A 102 -2.80 -2.95 21.79
N ASP A 103 -3.46 -2.90 22.93
CA ASP A 103 -4.70 -3.66 23.17
C ASP A 103 -5.85 -3.19 22.27
N VAL A 104 -5.96 -1.91 22.00
CA VAL A 104 -6.91 -1.34 21.04
C VAL A 104 -6.60 -1.82 19.62
N TYR A 105 -5.33 -1.79 19.22
CA TYR A 105 -4.92 -2.32 17.91
C TYR A 105 -5.24 -3.81 17.78
N GLN A 106 -4.87 -4.63 18.77
CA GLN A 106 -5.09 -6.07 18.76
C GLN A 106 -6.56 -6.47 18.83
N PHE A 107 -7.41 -5.65 19.43
CA PHE A 107 -8.86 -5.87 19.39
C PHE A 107 -9.39 -5.89 17.96
N HIS A 108 -8.87 -5.03 17.09
CA HIS A 108 -9.29 -4.90 15.69
C HIS A 108 -8.48 -5.75 14.71
N ALA A 109 -7.23 -6.05 15.03
CA ALA A 109 -6.34 -6.83 14.17
C ALA A 109 -5.63 -7.92 14.98
N ASN A 110 -6.01 -9.17 14.77
CA ASN A 110 -5.47 -10.35 15.42
C ASN A 110 -5.48 -11.56 14.48
N LYS A 111 -5.21 -12.76 14.99
CA LYS A 111 -5.16 -13.98 14.19
C LYS A 111 -6.50 -14.38 13.56
N GLU A 112 -7.60 -13.94 14.14
CA GLU A 112 -8.95 -14.32 13.70
C GLU A 112 -9.58 -13.30 12.73
N LYS A 113 -9.24 -12.03 12.90
CA LYS A 113 -9.83 -10.94 12.11
C LYS A 113 -8.86 -9.79 11.86
N ASN A 114 -9.17 -8.99 10.85
CA ASN A 114 -8.55 -7.69 10.63
C ASN A 114 -9.59 -6.68 10.15
N ASP A 115 -10.13 -5.92 11.10
CA ASP A 115 -11.18 -4.94 10.83
C ASP A 115 -10.66 -3.78 9.95
N PHE A 116 -9.38 -3.43 10.08
CA PHE A 116 -8.76 -2.38 9.26
C PHE A 116 -8.68 -2.78 7.78
N SER A 117 -8.25 -4.01 7.52
CA SER A 117 -8.21 -4.57 6.17
C SER A 117 -9.62 -4.60 5.54
N ASN A 118 -10.62 -5.03 6.29
CA ASN A 118 -12.00 -5.07 5.82
C ASN A 118 -12.51 -3.66 5.52
N TRP A 119 -12.27 -2.69 6.40
CA TRP A 119 -12.68 -1.31 6.20
C TRP A 119 -12.05 -0.68 4.95
N VAL A 120 -10.75 -0.85 4.77
CA VAL A 120 -10.02 -0.35 3.58
C VAL A 120 -10.59 -0.96 2.31
N LYS A 121 -10.86 -2.25 2.30
CA LYS A 121 -11.45 -2.93 1.14
C LYS A 121 -12.86 -2.44 0.83
N ASP A 122 -13.72 -2.39 1.84
CA ASP A 122 -15.14 -2.12 1.66
C ASP A 122 -15.44 -0.64 1.38
N VAL A 123 -14.67 0.28 1.98
CA VAL A 123 -14.91 1.72 1.86
C VAL A 123 -14.13 2.35 0.72
N PHE A 124 -12.86 2.03 0.60
CA PHE A 124 -11.97 2.62 -0.41
C PHE A 124 -11.77 1.76 -1.65
N GLU A 125 -12.20 0.49 -1.60
CA GLU A 125 -12.02 -0.49 -2.67
C GLU A 125 -10.54 -0.74 -3.03
N ASP A 126 -9.64 -0.49 -2.07
CA ASP A 126 -8.21 -0.76 -2.20
C ASP A 126 -7.88 -2.18 -1.72
N GLU A 127 -8.15 -3.17 -2.56
CA GLU A 127 -7.94 -4.59 -2.24
C GLU A 127 -6.45 -4.91 -1.98
N GLU A 128 -5.55 -4.22 -2.65
CA GLU A 128 -4.12 -4.41 -2.48
C GLU A 128 -3.63 -3.93 -1.12
N LEU A 129 -4.00 -2.71 -0.74
CA LEU A 129 -3.69 -2.22 0.60
C LEU A 129 -4.34 -3.11 1.67
N ALA A 130 -5.61 -3.45 1.50
CA ALA A 130 -6.33 -4.33 2.41
C ALA A 130 -5.60 -5.67 2.60
N SER A 131 -5.15 -6.30 1.52
CA SER A 131 -4.40 -7.56 1.55
C SER A 131 -3.06 -7.41 2.28
N ASN A 132 -2.35 -6.29 2.06
CA ASN A 132 -1.07 -6.02 2.69
C ASN A 132 -1.18 -5.67 4.18
N LEU A 133 -2.34 -5.23 4.66
CA LEU A 133 -2.57 -5.00 6.09
C LEU A 133 -2.79 -6.29 6.89
N ARG A 134 -3.12 -7.39 6.23
CA ARG A 134 -3.40 -8.66 6.91
C ARG A 134 -2.14 -9.35 7.40
N MET A 135 -2.23 -9.97 8.57
CA MET A 135 -1.19 -10.84 9.15
C MET A 135 0.18 -10.18 9.31
N LYS A 136 0.21 -8.86 9.49
CA LYS A 136 1.44 -8.10 9.70
C LYS A 136 1.42 -7.37 11.03
N GLY A 137 2.60 -7.15 11.60
CA GLY A 137 2.76 -6.38 12.81
C GLY A 137 2.43 -4.91 12.60
N ARG A 138 2.07 -4.21 13.68
CA ARG A 138 1.71 -2.78 13.68
C ARG A 138 2.76 -1.89 13.01
N GLU A 139 4.03 -2.12 13.30
CA GLU A 139 5.17 -1.39 12.72
C GLU A 139 5.23 -1.53 11.19
N GLU A 140 5.06 -2.75 10.68
CA GLU A 140 5.03 -3.00 9.24
C GLU A 140 3.84 -2.32 8.56
N VAL A 141 2.68 -2.37 9.20
CA VAL A 141 1.44 -1.77 8.69
C VAL A 141 1.54 -0.24 8.60
N ILE A 142 2.17 0.40 9.57
CA ILE A 142 2.46 1.85 9.53
C ILE A 142 3.30 2.19 8.29
N GLY A 143 4.38 1.44 8.05
CA GLY A 143 5.23 1.64 6.88
C GLY A 143 4.49 1.44 5.55
N ILE A 144 3.71 0.35 5.43
CA ILE A 144 2.92 0.03 4.24
C ILE A 144 1.90 1.12 3.95
N LEU A 145 1.18 1.57 4.96
CA LEU A 145 0.14 2.59 4.83
C LEU A 145 0.74 3.95 4.42
N ASN A 146 1.84 4.34 5.04
CA ASN A 146 2.56 5.56 4.69
C ASN A 146 3.05 5.54 3.23
N ASP A 147 3.69 4.45 2.81
CA ASP A 147 4.18 4.30 1.43
C ASP A 147 3.03 4.30 0.41
N ARG A 148 1.89 3.69 0.74
CA ARG A 148 0.71 3.70 -0.13
C ARG A 148 0.12 5.09 -0.29
N ILE A 149 -0.01 5.84 0.81
CA ILE A 149 -0.49 7.22 0.79
C ILE A 149 0.43 8.10 -0.07
N ASP A 150 1.72 8.01 0.12
CA ASP A 150 2.70 8.79 -0.64
C ASP A 150 2.68 8.44 -2.13
N TYR A 151 2.53 7.16 -2.46
CA TYR A 151 2.35 6.71 -3.83
C TYR A 151 1.08 7.30 -4.48
N LEU A 152 -0.05 7.25 -3.77
CA LEU A 152 -1.33 7.76 -4.29
C LEU A 152 -1.33 9.28 -4.48
N LYS A 153 -0.61 10.03 -3.64
CA LYS A 153 -0.47 11.49 -3.78
C LYS A 153 0.15 11.91 -5.11
N GLN A 154 0.97 11.06 -5.73
CA GLN A 154 1.61 11.35 -7.02
C GLN A 154 0.59 11.52 -8.17
N PHE A 155 -0.63 11.01 -8.02
CA PHE A 155 -1.70 11.12 -9.02
C PHE A 155 -2.61 12.34 -8.84
N ASN A 156 -2.45 13.09 -7.76
CA ASN A 156 -3.31 14.23 -7.42
C ASN A 156 -2.81 15.59 -7.94
N TYR A 157 -1.86 15.58 -8.86
CA TYR A 157 -1.33 16.79 -9.50
C TYR A 157 -1.98 17.07 -10.86
#